data_76c94ffcace04383b89cf3928cfff346
#
_entry.id   76c94ffcace04383b89cf3928cfff346
#
_cell.length_a   1.000
_cell.length_b   1.000
_cell.length_c   1.000
_cell.angle_alpha   90.00
_cell.angle_beta   90.00
_cell.angle_gamma   90.00
#
_symmetry.space_group_name_H-M   'P 1'
#
loop_
_entity.id
_entity.type
_entity.pdbx_description
1 polymer ?
#
loop_
_entity_poly.entity_id
_entity_poly.type
_entity_poly.pdbx_seq_one_letter_code
_entity_poly.pdbx_strand_id
1 'polypeptide(L)'
;MNNEKNYAVKYMHKSEFKSALKYMDDLGADEEREITKHFDKPLFVTHYPIELKAFYHRPDPDNPSEILCHDLLAPEGCGEIIGGGERIWELSVLQERMKAMNLDPSAYSWYIDLRKYGSVPHSGFGLGMDRLVWWICGLESIRDAIPFPRTMRRITP
;
A
#
# COMPACT_ATOMS: atom_id res chain seq x y z
N MET A 1 -28.81 8.60 -13.17
CA MET A 1 -27.95 9.81 -13.05
C MET A 1 -26.92 9.50 -11.98
N ASN A 2 -25.72 9.11 -12.40
CA ASN A 2 -24.66 8.67 -11.51
C ASN A 2 -24.10 9.86 -10.72
N ASN A 3 -24.19 9.75 -9.42
CA ASN A 3 -23.73 10.75 -8.46
C ASN A 3 -22.20 10.66 -8.23
N GLU A 4 -21.44 10.47 -9.30
CA GLU A 4 -19.97 10.33 -9.23
C GLU A 4 -19.22 11.64 -8.92
N LYS A 5 -19.95 12.77 -8.86
CA LYS A 5 -19.33 14.08 -8.69
C LYS A 5 -18.96 14.47 -7.27
N ASN A 6 -19.26 13.63 -6.26
CA ASN A 6 -19.07 13.99 -4.85
C ASN A 6 -18.03 13.16 -4.10
N TYR A 7 -17.29 12.26 -4.76
CA TYR A 7 -16.24 11.51 -4.07
C TYR A 7 -14.92 12.30 -4.07
N ALA A 8 -14.40 12.55 -2.87
CA ALA A 8 -13.10 13.20 -2.69
C ALA A 8 -11.92 12.33 -3.16
N VAL A 9 -12.19 11.06 -3.47
CA VAL A 9 -11.17 10.05 -3.82
C VAL A 9 -11.67 9.21 -4.97
N LYS A 10 -10.79 8.85 -5.90
CA LYS A 10 -11.06 7.90 -6.97
C LYS A 10 -10.54 6.51 -6.57
N TYR A 11 -11.26 5.47 -6.99
CA TYR A 11 -10.84 4.08 -6.84
C TYR A 11 -10.49 3.50 -8.21
N MET A 12 -9.42 2.72 -8.26
CA MET A 12 -9.01 2.00 -9.46
C MET A 12 -8.49 0.61 -9.07
N HIS A 13 -9.02 -0.41 -9.72
CA HIS A 13 -8.47 -1.75 -9.61
C HIS A 13 -7.17 -1.83 -10.40
N LYS A 14 -6.14 -2.51 -9.87
CA LYS A 14 -4.83 -2.56 -10.52
C LYS A 14 -4.89 -3.12 -11.94
N SER A 15 -5.80 -4.05 -12.23
CA SER A 15 -6.02 -4.60 -13.57
C SER A 15 -6.53 -3.58 -14.61
N GLU A 16 -7.02 -2.43 -14.16
CA GLU A 16 -7.52 -1.36 -15.05
C GLU A 16 -6.39 -0.51 -15.66
N PHE A 17 -5.15 -0.66 -15.18
CA PHE A 17 -4.02 0.04 -15.77
C PHE A 17 -3.75 -0.48 -17.18
N LYS A 18 -4.07 0.35 -18.17
CA LYS A 18 -3.85 0.08 -19.61
C LYS A 18 -2.47 0.49 -20.11
N SER A 19 -1.57 0.87 -19.21
CA SER A 19 -0.21 1.27 -19.57
C SER A 19 0.67 0.06 -19.94
N ALA A 20 1.91 0.31 -20.33
CA ALA A 20 2.92 -0.73 -20.64
C ALA A 20 3.26 -1.65 -19.43
N LEU A 21 2.75 -1.35 -18.25
CA LEU A 21 2.87 -2.18 -17.04
C LEU A 21 1.98 -3.41 -17.18
N LYS A 22 2.59 -4.58 -17.08
CA LYS A 22 1.85 -5.83 -16.93
C LYS A 22 1.19 -5.86 -15.55
N TYR A 23 0.07 -6.56 -15.45
CA TYR A 23 -0.64 -6.76 -14.18
C TYR A 23 0.26 -7.25 -13.04
N MET A 24 1.25 -8.11 -13.37
CA MET A 24 2.20 -8.68 -12.41
C MET A 24 3.40 -7.77 -12.09
N ASP A 25 3.55 -6.63 -12.76
CA ASP A 25 4.60 -5.68 -12.42
C ASP A 25 4.17 -4.87 -11.20
N ASP A 26 5.08 -4.69 -10.24
CA ASP A 26 4.83 -3.77 -9.13
C ASP A 26 4.85 -2.31 -9.62
N LEU A 27 4.11 -1.45 -8.94
CA LEU A 27 4.17 -0.02 -9.18
C LEU A 27 5.40 0.54 -8.48
N GLY A 28 6.39 0.94 -9.25
CA GLY A 28 7.51 1.71 -8.73
C GLY A 28 7.14 3.19 -8.53
N ALA A 29 8.02 3.92 -7.84
CA ALA A 29 7.78 5.34 -7.55
C ALA A 29 7.64 6.21 -8.79
N ASP A 30 8.28 5.84 -9.90
CA ASP A 30 8.21 6.59 -11.15
C ASP A 30 6.88 6.35 -11.87
N GLU A 31 6.37 5.12 -11.85
CA GLU A 31 5.06 4.75 -12.39
C GLU A 31 3.93 5.40 -11.59
N GLU A 32 4.01 5.39 -10.25
CA GLU A 32 3.05 6.07 -9.39
C GLU A 32 2.99 7.58 -9.68
N ARG A 33 4.15 8.21 -9.81
CA ARG A 33 4.24 9.63 -10.15
C ARG A 33 3.64 9.94 -11.51
N GLU A 34 3.90 9.09 -12.51
CA GLU A 34 3.37 9.28 -13.85
C GLU A 34 1.85 9.15 -13.86
N ILE A 35 1.32 8.12 -13.20
CA ILE A 35 -0.13 7.92 -13.07
C ILE A 35 -0.78 9.13 -12.38
N THR A 36 -0.22 9.59 -11.27
CA THR A 36 -0.83 10.64 -10.45
C THR A 36 -0.80 12.03 -11.07
N LYS A 37 0.02 12.26 -12.10
CA LYS A 37 -0.05 13.51 -12.91
C LYS A 37 -1.37 13.67 -13.67
N HIS A 38 -2.08 12.58 -13.91
CA HIS A 38 -3.36 12.58 -14.64
C HIS A 38 -4.59 12.75 -13.73
N PHE A 39 -4.37 12.92 -12.42
CA PHE A 39 -5.45 13.07 -11.45
C PHE A 39 -5.28 14.37 -10.66
N ASP A 40 -6.41 15.01 -10.37
CA ASP A 40 -6.53 16.19 -9.51
C ASP A 40 -6.96 15.84 -8.07
N LYS A 41 -7.16 14.55 -7.79
CA LYS A 41 -7.62 14.01 -6.50
C LYS A 41 -6.81 12.78 -6.13
N PRO A 42 -6.70 12.48 -4.82
CA PRO A 42 -6.10 11.22 -4.37
C PRO A 42 -6.76 10.01 -5.02
N LEU A 43 -5.94 9.02 -5.38
CA LEU A 43 -6.33 7.80 -6.05
C LEU A 43 -6.04 6.60 -5.16
N PHE A 44 -7.06 5.78 -4.86
CA PHE A 44 -6.82 4.45 -4.31
C PHE A 44 -6.57 3.44 -5.43
N VAL A 45 -5.44 2.75 -5.34
CA VAL A 45 -5.15 1.54 -6.12
C VAL A 45 -5.39 0.34 -5.23
N THR A 46 -6.17 -0.63 -5.70
CA THR A 46 -6.62 -1.78 -4.88
C THR A 46 -6.41 -3.10 -5.61
N HIS A 47 -6.52 -4.22 -4.91
CA HIS A 47 -6.50 -5.58 -5.46
C HIS A 47 -5.21 -5.89 -6.23
N TYR A 48 -4.09 -5.80 -5.52
CA TYR A 48 -2.80 -6.20 -6.08
C TYR A 48 -2.68 -7.72 -6.19
N PRO A 49 -1.90 -8.24 -7.14
CA PRO A 49 -1.55 -9.64 -7.19
C PRO A 49 -0.92 -10.11 -5.87
N ILE A 50 -1.28 -11.31 -5.46
CA ILE A 50 -0.88 -11.88 -4.17
C ILE A 50 0.64 -12.02 -4.03
N GLU A 51 1.37 -12.16 -5.12
CA GLU A 51 2.82 -12.31 -5.16
C GLU A 51 3.57 -11.01 -4.85
N LEU A 52 2.93 -9.86 -5.11
CA LEU A 52 3.59 -8.55 -5.01
C LEU A 52 3.57 -7.95 -3.60
N LYS A 53 2.74 -8.46 -2.70
CA LYS A 53 2.53 -7.85 -1.38
C LYS A 53 2.85 -8.82 -0.25
N ALA A 54 3.02 -8.28 0.94
CA ALA A 54 3.46 -9.00 2.11
C ALA A 54 2.49 -10.12 2.55
N PHE A 55 3.03 -11.16 3.18
CA PHE A 55 2.34 -12.38 3.60
C PHE A 55 1.13 -12.16 4.51
N TYR A 56 1.07 -11.04 5.21
CA TYR A 56 0.03 -10.76 6.20
C TYR A 56 -1.24 -10.13 5.61
N HIS A 57 -1.25 -9.78 4.33
CA HIS A 57 -2.45 -9.28 3.67
C HIS A 57 -3.40 -10.43 3.31
N ARG A 58 -4.68 -10.19 3.53
CA ARG A 58 -5.71 -11.19 3.28
C ARG A 58 -5.93 -11.40 1.79
N PRO A 59 -5.90 -12.66 1.30
CA PRO A 59 -6.37 -12.98 -0.04
C PRO A 59 -7.84 -12.59 -0.22
N ASP A 60 -8.20 -12.11 -1.39
CA ASP A 60 -9.60 -11.82 -1.71
C ASP A 60 -10.38 -13.15 -1.77
N PRO A 61 -11.48 -13.31 -1.00
CA PRO A 61 -12.31 -14.51 -1.03
C PRO A 61 -12.91 -14.80 -2.41
N ASP A 62 -13.20 -13.77 -3.19
CA ASP A 62 -13.81 -13.89 -4.52
C ASP A 62 -12.75 -14.14 -5.62
N ASN A 63 -11.53 -13.69 -5.41
CA ASN A 63 -10.40 -13.89 -6.32
C ASN A 63 -9.08 -14.14 -5.55
N PRO A 64 -8.78 -15.39 -5.16
CA PRO A 64 -7.60 -15.70 -4.33
C PRO A 64 -6.23 -15.39 -4.96
N SER A 65 -6.18 -15.00 -6.24
CA SER A 65 -4.95 -14.49 -6.88
C SER A 65 -4.64 -13.03 -6.54
N GLU A 66 -5.55 -12.35 -5.87
CA GLU A 66 -5.45 -10.97 -5.44
C GLU A 66 -5.53 -10.85 -3.92
N ILE A 67 -5.19 -9.70 -3.40
CA ILE A 67 -5.26 -9.39 -1.97
C ILE A 67 -6.10 -8.14 -1.71
N LEU A 68 -6.75 -8.12 -0.55
CA LEU A 68 -7.53 -6.98 -0.06
C LEU A 68 -6.60 -5.91 0.52
N CYS A 69 -5.82 -5.29 -0.35
CA CYS A 69 -4.94 -4.19 0.01
C CYS A 69 -5.23 -2.94 -0.82
N HIS A 70 -4.65 -1.85 -0.40
CA HIS A 70 -4.76 -0.58 -1.11
C HIS A 70 -3.52 0.27 -0.87
N ASP A 71 -3.17 1.06 -1.88
CA ASP A 71 -2.25 2.18 -1.76
C ASP A 71 -3.01 3.47 -2.10
N LEU A 72 -2.87 4.52 -1.30
CA LEU A 72 -3.40 5.84 -1.60
C LEU A 72 -2.30 6.68 -2.21
N LEU A 73 -2.50 7.05 -3.45
CA LEU A 73 -1.59 7.90 -4.20
C LEU A 73 -2.08 9.34 -4.15
N ALA A 74 -1.22 10.26 -3.76
CA ALA A 74 -1.50 11.69 -3.83
C ALA A 74 -1.34 12.18 -5.28
N PRO A 75 -2.18 13.15 -5.75
CA PRO A 75 -2.15 13.67 -7.11
C PRO A 75 -0.89 14.49 -7.41
N GLU A 76 -0.83 15.05 -8.60
CA GLU A 76 0.21 15.99 -9.04
C GLU A 76 1.62 15.39 -9.05
N GLY A 77 1.73 14.07 -9.23
CA GLY A 77 3.01 13.37 -9.30
C GLY A 77 3.66 13.08 -7.95
N CYS A 78 2.91 13.16 -6.86
CA CYS A 78 3.45 12.86 -5.52
C CYS A 78 3.61 11.35 -5.25
N GLY A 79 2.71 10.50 -5.80
CA GLY A 79 2.76 9.05 -5.58
C GLY A 79 2.21 8.61 -4.23
N GLU A 80 2.59 7.42 -3.77
CA GLU A 80 2.04 6.79 -2.58
C GLU A 80 2.30 7.60 -1.30
N ILE A 81 1.22 7.84 -0.54
CA ILE A 81 1.26 8.44 0.81
C ILE A 81 0.74 7.50 1.89
N ILE A 82 -0.11 6.53 1.54
CA ILE A 82 -0.63 5.50 2.44
C ILE A 82 -0.55 4.16 1.75
N GLY A 83 -0.05 3.15 2.45
CA GLY A 83 -0.21 1.75 2.09
C GLY A 83 -0.93 1.00 3.19
N GLY A 84 -1.87 0.13 2.83
CA GLY A 84 -2.68 -0.58 3.80
C GLY A 84 -3.42 -1.79 3.24
N GLY A 85 -4.26 -2.39 4.08
CA GLY A 85 -5.13 -3.49 3.67
C GLY A 85 -5.68 -4.31 4.82
N GLU A 86 -6.58 -5.21 4.48
CA GLU A 86 -7.13 -6.18 5.42
C GLU A 86 -6.04 -7.19 5.81
N ARG A 87 -6.00 -7.51 7.08
CA ARG A 87 -5.03 -8.47 7.62
C ARG A 87 -5.64 -9.87 7.67
N ILE A 88 -4.78 -10.87 7.46
CA ILE A 88 -5.18 -12.25 7.73
C ILE A 88 -5.40 -12.37 9.24
N TRP A 89 -6.62 -12.67 9.65
CA TRP A 89 -6.99 -12.83 11.04
C TRP A 89 -7.18 -14.29 11.44
N GLU A 90 -7.36 -15.19 10.47
CA GLU A 90 -7.40 -16.65 10.69
C GLU A 90 -5.97 -17.21 10.80
N LEU A 91 -5.71 -17.96 11.87
CA LEU A 91 -4.38 -18.54 12.11
C LEU A 91 -3.94 -19.51 11.01
N SER A 92 -4.85 -20.37 10.55
CA SER A 92 -4.55 -21.36 9.51
C SER A 92 -4.15 -20.71 8.19
N VAL A 93 -4.91 -19.69 7.77
CA VAL A 93 -4.65 -18.95 6.53
C VAL A 93 -3.30 -18.23 6.60
N LEU A 94 -2.98 -17.63 7.76
CA LEU A 94 -1.68 -16.98 7.98
C LEU A 94 -0.52 -17.98 7.85
N GLN A 95 -0.64 -19.15 8.47
CA GLN A 95 0.38 -20.20 8.42
C GLN A 95 0.58 -20.76 7.01
N GLU A 96 -0.50 -20.94 6.25
CA GLU A 96 -0.44 -21.35 4.84
C GLU A 96 0.29 -20.31 3.98
N ARG A 97 -0.01 -19.04 4.15
CA ARG A 97 0.68 -17.94 3.44
C ARG A 97 2.17 -17.89 3.79
N MET A 98 2.51 -18.00 5.07
CA MET A 98 3.92 -18.02 5.51
C MET A 98 4.68 -19.20 4.90
N LYS A 99 4.04 -20.39 4.86
CA LYS A 99 4.63 -21.59 4.22
C LYS A 99 4.82 -21.39 2.73
N ALA A 100 3.84 -20.83 2.02
CA ALA A 100 3.92 -20.55 0.58
C ALA A 100 5.06 -19.58 0.23
N MET A 101 5.39 -18.66 1.14
CA MET A 101 6.49 -17.70 0.99
C MET A 101 7.82 -18.15 1.62
N ASN A 102 7.93 -19.42 2.05
CA ASN A 102 9.11 -19.98 2.72
C ASN A 102 9.61 -19.16 3.93
N LEU A 103 8.70 -18.55 4.70
CA LEU A 103 9.04 -17.80 5.89
C LEU A 103 9.22 -18.74 7.10
N ASP A 104 10.24 -18.46 7.92
CA ASP A 104 10.44 -19.18 9.18
C ASP A 104 9.43 -18.70 10.23
N PRO A 105 8.48 -19.56 10.68
CA PRO A 105 7.50 -19.18 11.70
C PRO A 105 8.11 -18.72 13.02
N SER A 106 9.32 -19.16 13.36
CA SER A 106 9.97 -18.79 14.62
C SER A 106 10.31 -17.30 14.69
N ALA A 107 10.68 -16.71 13.56
CA ALA A 107 10.96 -15.27 13.44
C ALA A 107 9.70 -14.40 13.62
N TYR A 108 8.51 -14.98 13.43
CA TYR A 108 7.22 -14.31 13.51
C TYR A 108 6.33 -14.85 14.64
N SER A 109 6.91 -15.53 15.62
CA SER A 109 6.14 -16.15 16.72
C SER A 109 5.19 -15.16 17.40
N TRP A 110 5.65 -13.96 17.72
CA TRP A 110 4.85 -12.88 18.29
C TRP A 110 3.65 -12.49 17.41
N TYR A 111 3.81 -12.50 16.08
CA TYR A 111 2.75 -12.17 15.14
C TYR A 111 1.73 -13.29 15.00
N ILE A 112 2.18 -14.54 15.05
CA ILE A 112 1.36 -15.76 15.09
C ILE A 112 0.52 -15.77 16.36
N ASP A 113 1.11 -15.44 17.51
CA ASP A 113 0.43 -15.41 18.81
C ASP A 113 -0.76 -14.45 18.83
N LEU A 114 -0.70 -13.33 18.08
CA LEU A 114 -1.84 -12.41 17.92
C LEU A 114 -3.07 -13.09 17.25
N ARG A 115 -2.92 -14.21 16.58
CA ARG A 115 -4.01 -15.01 15.99
C ARG A 115 -4.36 -16.20 16.84
N LYS A 116 -3.37 -16.80 17.49
CA LYS A 116 -3.52 -17.97 18.34
C LYS A 116 -4.36 -17.68 19.59
N TYR A 117 -4.20 -16.52 20.18
CA TYR A 117 -4.93 -16.13 21.41
C TYR A 117 -6.23 -15.37 21.14
N GLY A 118 -6.66 -15.30 19.91
CA GLY A 118 -7.88 -14.67 19.45
C GLY A 118 -7.64 -13.49 18.54
N SER A 119 -8.38 -13.45 17.45
CA SER A 119 -8.32 -12.37 16.48
C SER A 119 -9.70 -12.13 15.88
N VAL A 120 -9.88 -10.97 15.29
CA VAL A 120 -11.11 -10.57 14.60
C VAL A 120 -10.73 -9.97 13.24
N PRO A 121 -11.66 -9.90 12.29
CA PRO A 121 -11.43 -9.15 11.05
C PRO A 121 -10.94 -7.74 11.37
N HIS A 122 -9.83 -7.35 10.79
CA HIS A 122 -9.23 -6.02 11.00
C HIS A 122 -8.38 -5.62 9.80
N SER A 123 -8.22 -4.32 9.65
CA SER A 123 -7.33 -3.70 8.67
C SER A 123 -6.28 -2.84 9.35
N GLY A 124 -5.26 -2.47 8.61
CA GLY A 124 -4.25 -1.54 9.07
C GLY A 124 -3.64 -0.79 7.91
N PHE A 125 -3.14 0.40 8.18
CA PHE A 125 -2.44 1.22 7.19
C PHE A 125 -1.25 1.94 7.82
N GLY A 126 -0.29 2.30 6.98
CA GLY A 126 0.79 3.21 7.32
C GLY A 126 0.65 4.51 6.55
N LEU A 127 0.73 5.64 7.24
CA LEU A 127 0.76 6.96 6.63
C LEU A 127 2.19 7.51 6.67
N GLY A 128 2.74 7.82 5.49
CA GLY A 128 4.01 8.51 5.38
C GLY A 128 3.87 9.99 5.73
N MET A 129 4.14 10.37 6.99
CA MET A 129 3.99 11.75 7.46
C MET A 129 4.79 12.75 6.63
N ASP A 130 6.03 12.42 6.30
CA ASP A 130 6.90 13.29 5.49
C ASP A 130 6.33 13.45 4.07
N ARG A 131 5.78 12.39 3.49
CA ARG A 131 5.13 12.45 2.18
C ARG A 131 3.85 13.26 2.22
N LEU A 132 3.06 13.14 3.29
CA LEU A 132 1.85 13.94 3.49
C LEU A 132 2.18 15.43 3.60
N VAL A 133 3.15 15.79 4.42
CA VAL A 133 3.60 17.18 4.60
C VAL A 133 4.16 17.73 3.28
N TRP A 134 5.02 16.94 2.61
CA TRP A 134 5.57 17.31 1.31
C TRP A 134 4.47 17.65 0.30
N TRP A 135 3.46 16.81 0.17
CA TRP A 135 2.34 17.01 -0.74
C TRP A 135 1.48 18.22 -0.34
N ILE A 136 1.00 18.31 0.90
CA ILE A 136 0.11 19.40 1.36
C ILE A 136 0.78 20.76 1.25
N CYS A 137 2.08 20.83 1.55
CA CYS A 137 2.84 22.09 1.50
C CYS A 137 3.38 22.42 0.09
N GLY A 138 3.22 21.52 -0.88
CA GLY A 138 3.73 21.74 -2.26
C GLY A 138 5.24 21.93 -2.31
N LEU A 139 6.00 21.18 -1.49
CA LEU A 139 7.46 21.33 -1.41
C LEU A 139 8.14 20.70 -2.62
N GLU A 140 9.27 21.25 -3.06
CA GLU A 140 10.05 20.70 -4.16
C GLU A 140 10.73 19.38 -3.81
N SER A 141 11.14 19.21 -2.55
CA SER A 141 11.81 18.02 -2.06
C SER A 141 11.19 17.51 -0.76
N ILE A 142 11.01 16.20 -0.64
CA ILE A 142 10.58 15.56 0.60
C ILE A 142 11.54 15.84 1.77
N ARG A 143 12.81 16.16 1.50
CA ARG A 143 13.80 16.53 2.53
C ARG A 143 13.40 17.79 3.28
N ASP A 144 12.65 18.67 2.63
CA ASP A 144 12.19 19.92 3.23
C ASP A 144 11.00 19.71 4.18
N ALA A 145 10.37 18.54 4.09
CA ALA A 145 9.32 18.09 5.03
C ALA A 145 9.89 17.42 6.30
N ILE A 146 11.20 17.18 6.36
CA ILE A 146 11.84 16.44 7.44
C ILE A 146 12.67 17.41 8.29
N PRO A 147 12.41 17.53 9.61
CA PRO A 147 13.16 18.46 10.47
C PRO A 147 14.68 18.23 10.49
N PHE A 148 15.10 16.94 10.40
CA PHE A 148 16.52 16.55 10.43
C PHE A 148 16.82 15.57 9.28
N PRO A 149 16.81 16.03 8.00
CA PRO A 149 16.99 15.13 6.87
C PRO A 149 18.41 14.58 6.84
N ARG A 150 18.51 13.25 6.72
CA ARG A 150 19.80 12.55 6.53
C ARG A 150 20.04 12.33 5.04
N THR A 151 21.25 12.60 4.60
CA THR A 151 21.67 12.41 3.22
C THR A 151 23.01 11.71 3.17
N MET A 152 23.46 11.33 1.98
CA MET A 152 24.81 10.76 1.77
C MET A 152 25.93 11.66 2.30
N ARG A 153 25.70 12.97 2.39
CA ARG A 153 26.70 13.96 2.84
C ARG A 153 26.45 14.49 4.24
N ARG A 154 25.27 14.25 4.81
CA ARG A 154 24.87 14.73 6.13
C ARG A 154 24.12 13.65 6.87
N ILE A 155 24.73 13.10 7.92
CA ILE A 155 24.18 12.04 8.78
C ILE A 155 23.88 12.51 10.22
N THR A 156 24.31 13.72 10.55
CA THR A 156 24.08 14.38 11.85
C THR A 156 23.06 15.52 11.67
N PRO A 157 22.33 15.88 12.74
CA PRO A 157 21.42 17.03 12.72
C PRO A 157 22.07 18.34 12.33
#